data_0854d237b915bd4b682b209bcf7b476e
#
_entry.id   0854d237b915bd4b682b209bcf7b476e
#
_cell.length_a   1.000
_cell.length_b   1.000
_cell.length_c   1.000
_cell.angle_alpha   90.00
_cell.angle_beta   90.00
_cell.angle_gamma   90.00
#
_symmetry.space_group_name_H-M   'P 1'
#
loop_
_entity.id
_entity.type
_entity.pdbx_description
1 polymer ?
#
loop_
_entity_poly.entity_id
_entity_poly.type
_entity_poly.pdbx_seq_one_letter_code
_entity_poly.pdbx_strand_id
1 'polypeptide(L)'
;MLLRGRSQRGVATPKQRGEQPAPFVQLDYLYTPSSDVAADARYFADVLGGRLVFSIEGMGARVAKIELTDGPPHVLLTDHLEGDRPIFIYRVDDLDEAMRELKKRGWTKAQTLEIPMGPCCSFTTPTGHRLAIYELTRPEVAKHFDGRFDF
;
A
#
# COMPACT_ATOMS: atom_id res chain seq x y z
N MET A 1 12.52 17.71 -22.77
CA MET A 1 12.27 17.89 -22.28
C MET A 1 11.82 18.35 -21.61
N LEU A 2 11.38 18.30 -21.41
CA LEU A 2 10.89 18.76 -20.86
C LEU A 2 10.90 19.09 -19.89
N LEU A 3 10.82 19.03 -19.42
CA LEU A 3 10.73 19.41 -18.57
C LEU A 3 11.22 20.15 -18.02
N ARG A 4 11.46 20.59 -18.04
CA ARG A 4 11.94 21.33 -17.72
C ARG A 4 11.55 22.13 -17.19
N GLY A 5 11.24 22.44 -17.11
CA GLY A 5 10.89 23.35 -16.60
C GLY A 5 9.91 23.47 -15.83
N ARG A 6 9.29 23.19 -15.81
CA ARG A 6 8.52 23.28 -15.21
C ARG A 6 8.59 23.13 -14.08
N SER A 7 8.73 22.85 -13.71
CA SER A 7 8.87 22.77 -12.67
C SER A 7 9.14 23.68 -11.92
N GLN A 8 9.20 24.31 -12.04
CA GLN A 8 9.46 25.21 -11.41
C GLN A 8 8.51 25.91 -10.93
N ARG A 9 7.78 25.88 -11.22
CA ARG A 9 6.98 26.49 -10.88
C ARG A 9 6.56 26.30 -9.74
N GLY A 10 6.63 26.12 -9.49
CA GLY A 10 6.36 26.13 -8.63
C GLY A 10 6.12 25.78 -7.88
N VAL A 11 6.05 25.50 -7.92
CA VAL A 11 5.91 25.19 -7.31
C VAL A 11 5.54 25.29 -6.28
N ALA A 12 5.19 25.09 -6.22
CA ALA A 12 4.97 25.25 -5.39
C ALA A 12 4.57 25.27 -4.33
N THR A 13 4.33 24.69 -4.18
CA THR A 13 4.03 25.20 -3.12
C THR A 13 4.16 24.52 -1.80
N PRO A 14 5.29 24.63 -1.20
CA PRO A 14 5.58 24.09 0.12
C PRO A 14 4.63 24.59 1.18
N LYS A 15 4.11 25.79 1.02
CA LYS A 15 3.21 26.32 2.03
C LYS A 15 1.92 25.53 2.12
N GLN A 16 1.49 24.93 1.04
CA GLN A 16 0.27 24.12 1.07
C GLN A 16 0.46 22.91 1.97
N ARG A 17 1.63 22.29 1.90
CA ARG A 17 1.93 21.18 2.79
C ARG A 17 1.98 21.63 4.24
N GLY A 18 2.60 22.77 4.48
CA GLY A 18 2.77 23.26 5.83
C GLY A 18 1.48 23.54 6.53
N GLU A 19 0.50 24.09 5.79
CA GLU A 19 -0.76 24.49 6.40
C GLU A 19 -1.68 23.32 6.64
N GLN A 20 -1.66 22.31 5.75
CA GLN A 20 -2.55 21.17 5.88
C GLN A 20 -1.79 19.91 5.53
N PRO A 21 -0.96 19.47 6.46
CA PRO A 21 -0.20 18.25 6.20
C PRO A 21 -1.14 17.06 6.01
N ALA A 22 -0.76 16.17 5.13
CA ALA A 22 -1.48 14.94 4.92
C ALA A 22 -1.38 14.08 6.18
N PRO A 23 -2.44 13.35 6.53
CA PRO A 23 -2.39 12.49 7.72
C PRO A 23 -1.64 11.18 7.49
N PHE A 24 -0.95 11.04 6.38
CA PHE A 24 -0.25 9.81 6.00
C PHE A 24 1.14 9.80 6.61
N VAL A 25 1.47 8.69 7.29
CA VAL A 25 2.79 8.54 7.90
C VAL A 25 3.79 7.99 6.89
N GLN A 26 3.40 6.96 6.15
CA GLN A 26 4.35 6.23 5.32
C GLN A 26 3.61 5.33 4.33
N LEU A 27 4.14 5.23 3.12
CA LEU A 27 3.68 4.23 2.16
C LEU A 27 4.32 2.91 2.53
N ASP A 28 3.51 1.95 2.99
CA ASP A 28 4.04 0.69 3.49
C ASP A 28 4.00 -0.42 2.44
N TYR A 29 2.96 -0.47 1.61
CA TYR A 29 2.79 -1.59 0.70
C TYR A 29 2.23 -1.15 -0.64
N LEU A 30 2.66 -1.86 -1.67
CA LEU A 30 2.03 -1.83 -2.99
C LEU A 30 1.32 -3.17 -3.13
N TYR A 31 0.01 -3.17 -2.93
CA TYR A 31 -0.80 -4.39 -3.00
C TYR A 31 -1.15 -4.62 -4.45
N THR A 32 -0.51 -5.60 -5.08
CA THR A 32 -0.41 -5.71 -6.52
C THR A 32 -1.13 -6.94 -7.04
N PRO A 33 -2.07 -6.79 -7.98
CA PRO A 33 -2.73 -7.97 -8.57
C PRO A 33 -1.75 -8.79 -9.37
N SER A 34 -1.89 -10.10 -9.29
CA SER A 34 -1.04 -11.06 -9.99
C SER A 34 -1.89 -12.23 -10.44
N SER A 35 -1.79 -12.61 -11.70
CA SER A 35 -2.51 -13.75 -12.21
C SER A 35 -1.81 -15.07 -11.87
N ASP A 36 -0.55 -15.01 -11.42
CA ASP A 36 0.20 -16.19 -11.00
C ASP A 36 1.19 -15.75 -9.92
N VAL A 37 0.73 -15.77 -8.67
CA VAL A 37 1.51 -15.25 -7.56
C VAL A 37 2.81 -16.01 -7.38
N ALA A 38 2.79 -17.34 -7.55
CA ALA A 38 3.99 -18.14 -7.38
C ALA A 38 5.04 -17.80 -8.44
N ALA A 39 4.62 -17.65 -9.69
CA ALA A 39 5.54 -17.32 -10.78
C ALA A 39 6.11 -15.91 -10.60
N ASP A 40 5.26 -14.95 -10.26
CA ASP A 40 5.73 -13.58 -10.05
C ASP A 40 6.65 -13.49 -8.85
N ALA A 41 6.34 -14.21 -7.77
CA ALA A 41 7.20 -14.20 -6.59
C ALA A 41 8.59 -14.74 -6.93
N ARG A 42 8.66 -15.81 -7.72
CA ARG A 42 9.95 -16.35 -8.15
C ARG A 42 10.70 -15.35 -9.03
N TYR A 43 10.01 -14.66 -9.91
CA TYR A 43 10.65 -13.66 -10.75
C TYR A 43 11.24 -12.52 -9.91
N PHE A 44 10.46 -12.01 -8.95
CA PHE A 44 10.94 -10.94 -8.07
C PHE A 44 12.16 -11.39 -7.25
N ALA A 45 12.15 -12.64 -6.80
CA ALA A 45 13.26 -13.14 -5.99
C ALA A 45 14.47 -13.51 -6.85
N ASP A 46 14.26 -14.31 -7.89
CA ASP A 46 15.38 -14.92 -8.62
C ASP A 46 15.97 -13.97 -9.66
N VAL A 47 15.14 -13.17 -10.31
CA VAL A 47 15.60 -12.28 -11.38
C VAL A 47 15.89 -10.89 -10.83
N LEU A 48 14.98 -10.34 -10.02
CA LEU A 48 15.15 -8.99 -9.51
C LEU A 48 15.95 -8.91 -8.21
N GLY A 49 16.25 -10.05 -7.59
CA GLY A 49 17.06 -10.07 -6.39
C GLY A 49 16.33 -9.69 -5.11
N GLY A 50 15.01 -9.73 -5.13
CA GLY A 50 14.21 -9.42 -3.96
C GLY A 50 14.24 -10.54 -2.93
N ARG A 51 13.87 -10.20 -1.69
CA ARG A 51 13.77 -11.18 -0.62
C ARG A 51 12.30 -11.56 -0.46
N LEU A 52 12.01 -12.84 -0.66
CA LEU A 52 10.66 -13.36 -0.39
C LEU A 52 10.50 -13.51 1.11
N VAL A 53 9.60 -12.73 1.68
CA VAL A 53 9.39 -12.70 3.14
C VAL A 53 8.40 -13.78 3.55
N PHE A 54 7.33 -13.94 2.79
CA PHE A 54 6.36 -15.02 2.99
C PHE A 54 5.59 -15.27 1.70
N SER A 55 5.01 -16.48 1.62
CA SER A 55 4.04 -16.82 0.58
C SER A 55 2.95 -17.65 1.26
N ILE A 56 1.77 -17.07 1.36
CA ILE A 56 0.68 -17.61 2.17
C ILE A 56 -0.49 -17.96 1.29
N GLU A 57 -1.10 -19.11 1.55
CA GLU A 57 -2.34 -19.51 0.90
C GLU A 57 -3.41 -19.68 1.96
N GLY A 58 -4.54 -19.02 1.78
CA GLY A 58 -5.64 -19.14 2.73
C GLY A 58 -6.87 -18.40 2.23
N MET A 59 -8.04 -18.88 2.63
CA MET A 59 -9.33 -18.27 2.30
C MET A 59 -9.51 -18.08 0.80
N GLY A 60 -8.97 -19.02 0.01
CA GLY A 60 -9.11 -18.97 -1.43
C GLY A 60 -8.18 -18.01 -2.15
N ALA A 61 -7.19 -17.47 -1.48
CA ALA A 61 -6.29 -16.51 -2.08
C ALA A 61 -4.85 -16.82 -1.72
N ARG A 62 -3.93 -16.38 -2.58
CA ARG A 62 -2.50 -16.45 -2.34
C ARG A 62 -1.96 -15.04 -2.20
N VAL A 63 -1.06 -14.85 -1.24
CA VAL A 63 -0.39 -13.56 -1.04
C VAL A 63 1.09 -13.81 -0.80
N ALA A 64 1.95 -13.09 -1.50
CA ALA A 64 3.39 -13.15 -1.29
C ALA A 64 3.91 -11.76 -0.99
N LYS A 65 4.81 -11.65 -0.02
CA LYS A 65 5.46 -10.38 0.31
C LYS A 65 6.91 -10.41 -0.12
N ILE A 66 7.30 -9.43 -0.90
CA ILE A 66 8.66 -9.30 -1.41
C ILE A 66 9.24 -7.95 -0.99
N GLU A 67 10.48 -7.97 -0.53
CA GLU A 67 11.26 -6.78 -0.23
C GLU A 67 12.31 -6.62 -1.31
N LEU A 68 12.19 -5.54 -2.08
CA LEU A 68 13.21 -5.19 -3.07
C LEU A 68 14.23 -4.20 -2.51
N THR A 69 13.86 -3.50 -1.44
CA THR A 69 14.72 -2.51 -0.79
C THR A 69 14.66 -2.73 0.72
N ASP A 70 15.56 -2.09 1.44
CA ASP A 70 15.63 -2.26 2.90
C ASP A 70 14.41 -1.71 3.60
N GLY A 71 13.87 -0.61 3.11
CA GLY A 71 12.72 0.02 3.73
C GLY A 71 11.46 -0.12 2.89
N PRO A 72 10.33 0.35 3.41
CA PRO A 72 9.10 0.35 2.65
C PRO A 72 9.16 1.35 1.50
N PRO A 73 8.28 1.22 0.50
CA PRO A 73 7.19 0.24 0.46
C PRO A 73 7.65 -1.14 0.02
N HIS A 74 6.95 -2.16 0.49
CA HIS A 74 7.17 -3.53 0.05
C HIS A 74 6.04 -3.99 -0.85
N VAL A 75 6.34 -4.96 -1.71
CA VAL A 75 5.36 -5.47 -2.67
C VAL A 75 4.60 -6.62 -2.06
N LEU A 76 3.28 -6.57 -2.16
CA LEU A 76 2.40 -7.70 -1.85
C LEU A 76 1.75 -8.14 -3.15
N LEU A 77 2.00 -9.38 -3.57
CA LEU A 77 1.39 -9.95 -4.76
C LEU A 77 0.18 -10.76 -4.33
N THR A 78 -0.95 -10.59 -5.02
CA THR A 78 -2.16 -11.33 -4.65
C THR A 78 -2.98 -11.67 -5.88
N ASP A 79 -3.71 -12.79 -5.81
CA ASP A 79 -4.56 -13.23 -6.91
C ASP A 79 -6.04 -12.91 -6.68
N HIS A 80 -6.39 -12.29 -5.54
CA HIS A 80 -7.79 -11.95 -5.29
C HIS A 80 -8.14 -10.50 -5.60
N LEU A 81 -7.18 -9.69 -6.00
CA LEU A 81 -7.43 -8.30 -6.35
C LEU A 81 -7.68 -8.19 -7.84
N GLU A 82 -8.81 -7.63 -8.21
CA GLU A 82 -9.19 -7.49 -9.62
C GLU A 82 -8.46 -6.33 -10.28
N GLY A 83 -8.32 -6.42 -11.60
CA GLY A 83 -7.71 -5.37 -12.39
C GLY A 83 -6.21 -5.50 -12.45
N ASP A 84 -5.56 -4.46 -12.95
CA ASP A 84 -4.12 -4.45 -13.14
C ASP A 84 -3.42 -3.33 -12.36
N ARG A 85 -4.17 -2.59 -11.54
CA ARG A 85 -3.60 -1.48 -10.78
C ARG A 85 -3.37 -1.89 -9.33
N PRO A 86 -2.23 -1.51 -8.77
CA PRO A 86 -1.99 -1.79 -7.35
C PRO A 86 -2.83 -0.87 -6.47
N ILE A 87 -2.98 -1.27 -5.21
CA ILE A 87 -3.49 -0.41 -4.16
C ILE A 87 -2.27 0.11 -3.40
N PHE A 88 -2.14 1.43 -3.28
CA PHE A 88 -1.09 2.07 -2.50
C PHE A 88 -1.57 2.12 -1.05
N ILE A 89 -0.94 1.36 -0.16
CA ILE A 89 -1.38 1.24 1.23
C ILE A 89 -0.49 2.10 2.11
N TYR A 90 -1.07 3.16 2.66
CA TYR A 90 -0.39 4.09 3.55
C TYR A 90 -0.79 3.82 4.99
N ARG A 91 0.18 3.93 5.88
CA ARG A 91 -0.08 3.88 7.32
C ARG A 91 -0.44 5.28 7.82
N VAL A 92 -1.37 5.32 8.78
CA VAL A 92 -1.74 6.52 9.51
C VAL A 92 -1.60 6.22 11.00
N ASP A 93 -1.48 7.28 11.81
CA ASP A 93 -1.36 7.10 13.26
C ASP A 93 -2.68 6.69 13.90
N ASP A 94 -3.78 7.26 13.41
CA ASP A 94 -5.11 7.02 13.96
C ASP A 94 -6.08 7.06 12.79
N LEU A 95 -6.73 5.94 12.51
CA LEU A 95 -7.56 5.84 11.31
C LEU A 95 -8.78 6.74 11.39
N ASP A 96 -9.45 6.77 12.55
CA ASP A 96 -10.64 7.61 12.69
C ASP A 96 -10.31 9.08 12.53
N GLU A 97 -9.21 9.50 13.11
CA GLU A 97 -8.78 10.89 13.00
C GLU A 97 -8.37 11.23 11.58
N ALA A 98 -7.65 10.34 10.91
CA ALA A 98 -7.26 10.54 9.52
C ALA A 98 -8.48 10.69 8.62
N MET A 99 -9.50 9.86 8.83
CA MET A 99 -10.71 9.95 8.05
C MET A 99 -11.46 11.25 8.31
N ARG A 100 -11.49 11.71 9.57
CA ARG A 100 -12.11 13.01 9.88
C ARG A 100 -11.39 14.15 9.18
N GLU A 101 -10.07 14.13 9.21
CA GLU A 101 -9.29 15.17 8.53
C GLU A 101 -9.52 15.18 7.03
N LEU A 102 -9.55 14.02 6.43
CA LEU A 102 -9.78 13.92 4.99
C LEU A 102 -11.19 14.35 4.60
N LYS A 103 -12.18 14.04 5.42
CA LYS A 103 -13.55 14.44 5.15
C LYS A 103 -13.70 15.96 5.13
N LYS A 104 -12.96 16.67 5.97
CA LYS A 104 -12.97 18.13 5.97
C LYS A 104 -12.50 18.70 4.63
N ARG A 105 -11.73 17.93 3.86
CA ARG A 105 -11.19 18.35 2.58
C ARG A 105 -12.00 17.83 1.41
N GLY A 106 -13.17 17.26 1.69
CA GLY A 106 -14.03 16.77 0.62
C GLY A 106 -13.84 15.30 0.26
N TRP A 107 -12.98 14.59 0.97
CA TRP A 107 -12.79 13.15 0.76
C TRP A 107 -14.03 12.39 1.18
N THR A 108 -14.41 11.40 0.39
CA THR A 108 -15.54 10.54 0.68
C THR A 108 -15.03 9.13 0.98
N LYS A 109 -15.40 8.61 2.14
CA LYS A 109 -15.04 7.27 2.53
C LYS A 109 -15.70 6.25 1.61
N ALA A 110 -14.95 5.24 1.19
CA ALA A 110 -15.48 4.18 0.36
C ALA A 110 -15.85 2.95 1.18
N GLN A 111 -14.86 2.30 1.79
CA GLN A 111 -15.08 1.03 2.46
C GLN A 111 -14.11 0.86 3.62
N THR A 112 -14.65 0.51 4.80
CA THR A 112 -13.81 0.15 5.93
C THR A 112 -13.78 -1.37 6.07
N LEU A 113 -12.64 -1.90 6.47
CA LEU A 113 -12.45 -3.33 6.65
C LEU A 113 -11.33 -3.56 7.66
N GLU A 114 -11.24 -4.80 8.13
CA GLU A 114 -10.13 -5.22 8.97
C GLU A 114 -9.12 -5.97 8.12
N ILE A 115 -7.86 -5.57 8.21
CA ILE A 115 -6.76 -6.36 7.67
C ILE A 115 -5.98 -6.93 8.86
N PRO A 116 -5.09 -7.91 8.65
CA PRO A 116 -4.41 -8.52 9.78
C PRO A 116 -3.70 -7.53 10.71
N MET A 117 -3.14 -6.45 10.17
CA MET A 117 -2.39 -5.47 10.95
C MET A 117 -3.27 -4.46 11.68
N GLY A 118 -4.54 -4.30 11.29
CA GLY A 118 -5.42 -3.34 11.95
C GLY A 118 -6.57 -2.88 11.06
N PRO A 119 -7.31 -1.86 11.50
CA PRO A 119 -8.41 -1.34 10.71
C PRO A 119 -7.91 -0.57 9.49
N CYS A 120 -8.67 -0.64 8.41
CA CYS A 120 -8.27 -0.13 7.12
C CYS A 120 -9.45 0.52 6.41
N CYS A 121 -9.18 1.49 5.56
CA CYS A 121 -10.18 2.08 4.69
C CYS A 121 -9.61 2.18 3.28
N SER A 122 -10.31 1.59 2.31
CA SER A 122 -9.90 1.66 0.91
C SER A 122 -10.80 2.63 0.16
N PHE A 123 -10.22 3.31 -0.83
CA PHE A 123 -10.93 4.28 -1.63
C PHE A 123 -10.24 4.48 -2.98
N THR A 124 -10.91 5.18 -3.89
CA THR A 124 -10.33 5.52 -5.18
C THR A 124 -10.36 7.03 -5.37
N THR A 125 -9.39 7.55 -6.12
CA THR A 125 -9.40 8.94 -6.53
C THR A 125 -10.41 9.12 -7.67
N PRO A 126 -10.75 10.36 -8.03
CA PRO A 126 -11.71 10.60 -9.12
C PRO A 126 -11.35 9.95 -10.45
N THR A 127 -10.07 9.71 -10.72
CA THR A 127 -9.66 9.07 -11.97
C THR A 127 -9.27 7.61 -11.79
N GLY A 128 -9.58 7.02 -10.62
CA GLY A 128 -9.50 5.58 -10.46
C GLY A 128 -8.24 5.03 -9.82
N HIS A 129 -7.39 5.89 -9.28
CA HIS A 129 -6.23 5.38 -8.53
C HIS A 129 -6.70 4.78 -7.22
N ARG A 130 -6.15 3.61 -6.87
CA ARG A 130 -6.57 2.88 -5.68
C ARG A 130 -5.63 3.18 -4.53
N LEU A 131 -6.22 3.56 -3.40
CA LEU A 131 -5.46 3.81 -2.18
C LEU A 131 -6.14 3.12 -1.01
N ALA A 132 -5.37 2.91 0.04
CA ALA A 132 -5.90 2.46 1.32
C ALA A 132 -5.09 3.13 2.41
N ILE A 133 -5.74 3.38 3.54
CA ILE A 133 -5.08 3.86 4.74
C ILE A 133 -5.41 2.89 5.85
N TYR A 134 -4.43 2.63 6.73
CA TYR A 134 -4.64 1.69 7.82
C TYR A 134 -3.88 2.15 9.05
N GLU A 135 -4.36 1.70 10.20
CA GLU A 135 -3.72 1.95 11.48
C GLU A 135 -3.07 0.64 11.94
N LEU A 136 -1.80 0.71 12.32
CA LEU A 136 -1.06 -0.48 12.74
C LEU A 136 -1.33 -0.73 14.22
N THR A 137 -2.40 -1.50 14.51
CA THR A 137 -2.78 -1.82 15.89
C THR A 137 -2.26 -3.17 16.34
N ARG A 138 -1.83 -4.02 15.39
CA ARG A 138 -1.35 -5.38 15.70
C ARG A 138 0.00 -5.62 15.02
N PRO A 139 1.05 -4.90 15.43
CA PRO A 139 2.35 -5.07 14.76
C PRO A 139 2.94 -6.46 14.89
N GLU A 140 2.55 -7.21 15.94
CA GLU A 140 3.07 -8.56 16.15
C GLU A 140 2.57 -9.54 15.09
N VAL A 141 1.52 -9.21 14.36
CA VAL A 141 0.94 -10.13 13.37
C VAL A 141 1.93 -10.41 12.24
N ALA A 142 2.78 -9.45 11.90
CA ALA A 142 3.77 -9.65 10.86
C ALA A 142 4.66 -10.88 11.16
N LYS A 143 4.95 -11.11 12.44
CA LYS A 143 5.80 -12.22 12.83
C LYS A 143 5.17 -13.58 12.57
N HIS A 144 3.84 -13.64 12.50
CA HIS A 144 3.13 -14.89 12.22
C HIS A 144 3.26 -15.29 10.75
N PHE A 145 3.50 -14.34 9.87
CA PHE A 145 3.59 -14.59 8.44
C PHE A 145 5.03 -14.71 7.95
N ASP A 146 5.94 -13.96 8.57
CA ASP A 146 7.34 -13.93 8.13
C ASP A 146 7.94 -15.33 8.22
N GLY A 147 8.54 -15.77 7.11
CA GLY A 147 9.16 -17.08 7.03
C GLY A 147 8.21 -18.23 6.77
N ARG A 148 6.94 -17.94 6.53
CA ARG A 148 5.96 -18.97 6.18
C ARG A 148 5.82 -19.05 4.67
N PHE A 149 6.05 -20.24 4.12
CA PHE A 149 6.04 -20.45 2.67
C PHE A 149 5.11 -21.61 2.35
N ASP A 150 3.90 -21.28 1.91
CA ASP A 150 2.88 -22.27 1.55
C ASP A 150 3.02 -22.71 0.10
N PHE A 151 3.73 -21.93 -0.69
CA PHE A 151 3.94 -22.28 -2.09
C PHE A 151 5.25 -21.70 -2.62
#